data_c2ae988e2a669b680aec8c2819b60daf
#
_entry.id   c2ae988e2a669b680aec8c2819b60daf
#
_cell.length_a   1.000
_cell.length_b   1.000
_cell.length_c   1.000
_cell.angle_alpha   90.00
_cell.angle_beta   90.00
_cell.angle_gamma   90.00
#
_symmetry.space_group_name_H-M   'P 1'
#
loop_
_entity.id
_entity.type
_entity.pdbx_description
1 polymer ?
#
loop_
_entity_poly.entity_id
_entity_poly.type
_entity_poly.pdbx_seq_one_letter_code
_entity_poly.pdbx_strand_id
1 'polypeptide(L)'
;IEEKIKTLGLDIRDLPAYVCTSDPGDLVAFDVRLWHASCGGHTGRRMCTVVYYKNPGDPSEDPGMRARAASCIKATAPRPFVNPHWAANVEGSSKRQGWLDRLRHWGFMETD
;
A
#
# COMPACT_ATOMS: atom_id res chain seq x y z
N ILE A 1 14.19 8.97 5.35
CA ILE A 1 14.57 9.57 4.04
C ILE A 1 14.94 11.03 4.27
N GLU A 2 14.11 11.86 4.87
CA GLU A 2 14.41 13.28 5.14
C GLU A 2 15.72 13.49 5.91
N GLU A 3 15.98 12.66 6.92
CA GLU A 3 17.20 12.71 7.70
C GLU A 3 18.45 12.41 6.86
N LYS A 4 18.36 11.44 5.94
CA LYS A 4 19.45 11.13 5.00
C LYS A 4 19.68 12.23 3.97
N ILE A 5 18.63 12.86 3.49
CA ILE A 5 18.71 13.97 2.55
C ILE A 5 19.37 15.18 3.24
N LYS A 6 18.97 15.49 4.48
CA LYS A 6 19.61 16.53 5.31
C LYS A 6 21.08 16.25 5.55
N THR A 7 21.47 15.01 5.80
CA THR A 7 22.88 14.62 5.99
C THR A 7 23.72 14.87 4.74
N LEU A 8 23.09 14.85 3.56
CA LEU A 8 23.74 15.18 2.28
C LEU A 8 23.70 16.69 1.94
N GLY A 9 23.14 17.53 2.83
CA GLY A 9 22.99 18.95 2.60
C GLY A 9 22.00 19.32 1.50
N LEU A 10 21.09 18.41 1.16
CA LEU A 10 20.08 18.62 0.12
C LEU A 10 18.72 18.94 0.73
N ASP A 11 17.94 19.78 0.05
CA ASP A 11 16.49 19.92 0.32
C ASP A 11 15.73 18.91 -0.54
N ILE A 12 14.68 18.31 0.00
CA ILE A 12 13.84 17.38 -0.75
C ILE A 12 13.22 18.03 -1.99
N ARG A 13 13.03 19.35 -1.95
CA ARG A 13 12.49 20.14 -3.06
C ARG A 13 13.47 20.34 -4.22
N ASP A 14 14.75 20.18 -3.95
CA ASP A 14 15.83 20.33 -4.93
C ASP A 14 16.14 19.01 -5.66
N LEU A 15 15.51 17.91 -5.22
CA LEU A 15 15.71 16.64 -5.88
C LEU A 15 14.97 16.59 -7.22
N PRO A 16 15.62 16.13 -8.31
CA PRO A 16 14.94 15.91 -9.57
C PRO A 16 13.79 14.90 -9.36
N ALA A 17 12.57 15.34 -9.54
CA ALA A 17 11.40 14.50 -9.36
C ALA A 17 10.33 14.81 -10.42
N TYR A 18 9.59 13.77 -10.80
CA TYR A 18 8.38 13.96 -11.58
C TYR A 18 7.23 14.33 -10.65
N VAL A 19 6.60 15.46 -10.87
CA VAL A 19 5.48 15.94 -10.06
C VAL A 19 4.17 15.38 -10.64
N CYS A 20 3.56 14.45 -9.92
CA CYS A 20 2.23 13.92 -10.25
C CYS A 20 1.17 14.84 -9.64
N THR A 21 0.74 15.84 -10.38
CA THR A 21 -0.47 16.61 -10.02
C THR A 21 -1.70 15.77 -10.30
N SER A 22 -2.73 15.87 -9.46
CA SER A 22 -3.96 15.09 -9.60
C SER A 22 -5.17 15.88 -9.16
N ASP A 23 -6.26 15.73 -9.89
CA ASP A 23 -7.58 16.26 -9.56
C ASP A 23 -8.44 15.19 -8.83
N PRO A 24 -9.55 15.59 -8.18
CA PRO A 24 -10.48 14.64 -7.59
C PRO A 24 -11.01 13.64 -8.61
N GLY A 25 -10.79 12.36 -8.36
CA GLY A 25 -11.14 11.26 -9.26
C GLY A 25 -9.96 10.66 -10.01
N ASP A 26 -8.82 11.32 -10.00
CA ASP A 26 -7.61 10.77 -10.61
C ASP A 26 -7.02 9.62 -9.81
N LEU A 27 -6.33 8.73 -10.53
CA LEU A 27 -5.60 7.61 -9.97
C LEU A 27 -4.12 7.70 -10.39
N VAL A 28 -3.23 7.65 -9.42
CA VAL A 28 -1.79 7.52 -9.65
C VAL A 28 -1.36 6.13 -9.22
N ALA A 29 -0.82 5.36 -10.15
CA ALA A 29 -0.27 4.03 -9.88
C ALA A 29 1.23 4.02 -10.13
N PHE A 30 1.99 3.49 -9.19
CA PHE A 30 3.45 3.41 -9.31
C PHE A 30 4.00 2.22 -8.52
N ASP A 31 5.20 1.79 -8.85
CA ASP A 31 5.91 0.78 -8.09
C ASP A 31 6.36 1.37 -6.75
N VAL A 32 5.92 0.78 -5.65
CA VAL A 32 6.23 1.24 -4.28
C VAL A 32 7.74 1.25 -3.97
N ARG A 33 8.57 0.57 -4.78
CA ARG A 33 10.03 0.58 -4.67
C ARG A 33 10.65 1.87 -5.20
N LEU A 34 9.93 2.63 -6.01
CA LEU A 34 10.38 3.95 -6.45
C LEU A 34 10.45 4.90 -5.26
N TRP A 35 11.42 5.76 -5.27
CA TRP A 35 11.50 6.84 -4.31
C TRP A 35 10.34 7.80 -4.57
N HIS A 36 9.53 8.00 -3.57
CA HIS A 36 8.34 8.83 -3.67
C HIS A 36 8.06 9.55 -2.38
N ALA A 37 7.45 10.72 -2.49
CA ALA A 37 6.99 11.50 -1.35
C ALA A 37 5.70 12.24 -1.71
N SER A 38 4.88 12.52 -0.70
CA SER A 38 3.80 13.47 -0.82
C SER A 38 4.32 14.84 -0.44
N CYS A 39 4.14 15.82 -1.30
CA CYS A 39 4.55 17.20 -1.06
C CYS A 39 3.36 18.13 -1.26
N GLY A 40 3.23 19.13 -0.40
CA GLY A 40 2.11 20.06 -0.43
C GLY A 40 0.79 19.44 0.02
N GLY A 41 -0.28 20.10 -0.30
CA GLY A 41 -1.64 19.70 0.07
C GLY A 41 -2.25 20.63 1.11
N HIS A 42 -3.49 20.33 1.46
CA HIS A 42 -4.27 21.11 2.44
C HIS A 42 -5.15 20.18 3.28
N THR A 43 -5.73 20.69 4.34
CA THR A 43 -6.55 19.94 5.31
C THR A 43 -7.79 19.26 4.71
N GLY A 44 -8.31 19.76 3.60
CA GLY A 44 -9.45 19.19 2.88
C GLY A 44 -9.11 18.06 1.92
N ARG A 45 -7.83 17.72 1.74
CA ARG A 45 -7.41 16.64 0.84
C ARG A 45 -7.90 15.29 1.35
N ARG A 46 -8.55 14.54 0.47
CA ARG A 46 -8.89 13.14 0.70
C ARG A 46 -8.10 12.27 -0.27
N MET A 47 -7.49 11.22 0.24
CA MET A 47 -6.72 10.27 -0.55
C MET A 47 -7.01 8.86 -0.05
N CYS A 48 -7.23 7.95 -0.99
CA CYS A 48 -7.27 6.53 -0.72
C CYS A 48 -5.99 5.91 -1.27
N THR A 49 -5.26 5.18 -0.45
CA THR A 49 -4.07 4.44 -0.87
C THR A 49 -4.35 2.96 -0.78
N VAL A 50 -4.08 2.25 -1.87
CA VAL A 50 -4.17 0.80 -1.93
C VAL A 50 -2.81 0.25 -2.35
N VAL A 51 -2.27 -0.65 -1.55
CA VAL A 51 -1.00 -1.31 -1.85
C VAL A 51 -1.26 -2.74 -2.29
N TYR A 52 -0.79 -3.08 -3.48
CA TYR A 52 -0.89 -4.42 -4.02
C TYR A 52 0.45 -5.14 -3.88
N TYR A 53 0.38 -6.40 -3.48
CA TYR A 53 1.51 -7.29 -3.46
C TYR A 53 1.35 -8.34 -4.55
N LYS A 54 2.48 -8.77 -5.13
CA LYS A 54 2.49 -9.94 -6.02
C LYS A 54 1.89 -11.13 -5.27
N ASN A 55 0.96 -11.84 -5.90
CA ASN A 55 0.56 -13.13 -5.39
C ASN A 55 1.71 -14.12 -5.65
N PRO A 56 2.23 -14.81 -4.63
CA PRO A 56 3.29 -15.79 -4.84
C PRO A 56 2.86 -16.84 -5.85
N GLY A 57 3.61 -16.98 -6.93
CA GLY A 57 3.42 -18.05 -7.90
C GLY A 57 4.12 -19.35 -7.46
N ASP A 58 5.15 -19.19 -6.62
CA ASP A 58 5.94 -20.27 -6.05
C ASP A 58 5.75 -20.30 -4.52
N PRO A 59 5.46 -21.45 -3.91
CA PRO A 59 5.33 -21.58 -2.47
C PRO A 59 6.55 -21.09 -1.67
N SER A 60 7.74 -21.12 -2.26
CA SER A 60 8.96 -20.63 -1.60
C SER A 60 8.96 -19.09 -1.40
N GLU A 61 8.20 -18.36 -2.20
CA GLU A 61 8.06 -16.90 -2.07
C GLU A 61 7.08 -16.50 -0.94
N ASP A 62 6.21 -17.41 -0.51
CA ASP A 62 5.10 -17.13 0.41
C ASP A 62 5.56 -16.56 1.76
N PRO A 63 6.59 -17.09 2.45
CA PRO A 63 7.03 -16.55 3.74
C PRO A 63 7.52 -15.11 3.64
N GLY A 64 8.23 -14.77 2.57
CA GLY A 64 8.73 -13.42 2.34
C GLY A 64 7.61 -12.42 2.08
N MET A 65 6.63 -12.79 1.28
CA MET A 65 5.47 -11.97 0.98
C MET A 65 4.58 -11.77 2.21
N ARG A 66 4.37 -12.84 3.00
CA ARG A 66 3.65 -12.77 4.27
C ARG A 66 4.34 -11.81 5.25
N ALA A 67 5.66 -11.90 5.41
CA ALA A 67 6.43 -11.03 6.30
C ALA A 67 6.30 -9.55 5.88
N ARG A 68 6.30 -9.29 4.58
CA ARG A 68 6.13 -7.95 4.03
C ARG A 68 4.73 -7.39 4.31
N ALA A 69 3.69 -8.19 4.12
CA ALA A 69 2.31 -7.82 4.47
C ALA A 69 2.17 -7.55 5.98
N ALA A 70 2.73 -8.41 6.84
CA ALA A 70 2.73 -8.24 8.28
C ALA A 70 3.39 -6.92 8.72
N SER A 71 4.48 -6.53 8.08
CA SER A 71 5.15 -5.25 8.32
C SER A 71 4.25 -4.05 8.01
N CYS A 72 3.52 -4.11 6.90
CA CYS A 72 2.55 -3.06 6.55
C CYS A 72 1.37 -2.99 7.51
N ILE A 73 0.83 -4.12 7.95
CA ILE A 73 -0.25 -4.19 8.94
C ILE A 73 0.20 -3.50 10.24
N LYS A 74 1.40 -3.84 10.71
CA LYS A 74 1.98 -3.22 11.91
C LYS A 74 2.12 -1.70 11.77
N ALA A 75 2.51 -1.22 10.60
CA ALA A 75 2.68 0.20 10.33
C ALA A 75 1.35 0.98 10.26
N THR A 76 0.24 0.30 9.96
CA THR A 76 -1.08 0.93 9.83
C THR A 76 -1.96 0.78 11.08
N ALA A 77 -1.56 -0.04 12.04
CA ALA A 77 -2.31 -0.22 13.30
C ALA A 77 -2.58 1.13 14.01
N PRO A 78 -3.74 1.33 14.66
CA PRO A 78 -4.79 0.35 14.92
C PRO A 78 -5.88 0.23 13.82
N ARG A 79 -5.67 0.76 12.64
CA ARG A 79 -6.67 0.70 11.57
C ARG A 79 -6.81 -0.73 11.04
N PRO A 80 -8.01 -1.16 10.64
CA PRO A 80 -8.18 -2.44 9.97
C PRO A 80 -7.30 -2.50 8.72
N PHE A 81 -6.56 -3.59 8.55
CA PHE A 81 -5.74 -3.78 7.35
C PHE A 81 -6.58 -3.91 6.08
N VAL A 82 -7.73 -4.57 6.22
CA VAL A 82 -8.72 -4.69 5.15
C VAL A 82 -9.96 -3.93 5.56
N ASN A 83 -10.47 -3.10 4.66
CA ASN A 83 -11.74 -2.43 4.88
C ASN A 83 -12.86 -3.49 4.96
N PRO A 84 -13.63 -3.57 6.06
CA PRO A 84 -14.68 -4.57 6.23
C PRO A 84 -15.73 -4.57 5.12
N HIS A 85 -16.05 -3.38 4.59
CA HIS A 85 -16.97 -3.25 3.47
C HIS A 85 -16.44 -3.95 2.21
N TRP A 86 -15.15 -3.85 1.92
CA TRP A 86 -14.54 -4.56 0.80
C TRP A 86 -14.51 -6.07 1.01
N ALA A 87 -14.24 -6.50 2.24
CA ALA A 87 -14.26 -7.91 2.58
C ALA A 87 -15.65 -8.53 2.41
N ALA A 88 -16.70 -7.78 2.74
CA ALA A 88 -18.08 -8.21 2.60
C ALA A 88 -18.61 -8.16 1.15
N ASN A 89 -17.94 -7.45 0.24
CA ASN A 89 -18.43 -7.22 -1.13
C ASN A 89 -17.50 -7.81 -2.19
N VAL A 90 -17.29 -9.12 -2.12
CA VAL A 90 -16.42 -9.86 -3.06
C VAL A 90 -17.19 -10.56 -4.18
N GLU A 91 -18.51 -10.61 -4.10
CA GLU A 91 -19.36 -11.27 -5.09
C GLU A 91 -19.07 -10.79 -6.50
N GLY A 92 -19.09 -11.71 -7.44
CA GLY A 92 -18.82 -11.45 -8.85
C GLY A 92 -17.36 -11.17 -9.22
N SER A 93 -16.40 -11.32 -8.26
CA SER A 93 -14.99 -11.11 -8.55
C SER A 93 -14.10 -12.20 -7.96
N SER A 94 -13.70 -13.15 -8.79
CA SER A 94 -12.73 -14.20 -8.42
C SER A 94 -11.38 -13.61 -7.95
N LYS A 95 -10.98 -12.47 -8.49
CA LYS A 95 -9.75 -11.78 -8.06
C LYS A 95 -9.85 -11.27 -6.63
N ARG A 96 -10.98 -10.65 -6.27
CA ARG A 96 -11.22 -10.17 -4.90
C ARG A 96 -11.32 -11.33 -3.93
N GLN A 97 -12.02 -12.41 -4.31
CA GLN A 97 -12.10 -13.62 -3.51
C GLN A 97 -10.71 -14.21 -3.26
N GLY A 98 -9.92 -14.44 -4.30
CA GLY A 98 -8.57 -14.97 -4.16
C GLY A 98 -7.63 -14.09 -3.31
N TRP A 99 -7.85 -12.79 -3.30
CA TRP A 99 -7.13 -11.89 -2.41
C TRP A 99 -7.52 -12.11 -0.93
N LEU A 100 -8.80 -12.22 -0.61
CA LEU A 100 -9.25 -12.52 0.76
C LEU A 100 -8.78 -13.90 1.22
N ASP A 101 -8.86 -14.89 0.34
CA ASP A 101 -8.41 -16.27 0.65
C ASP A 101 -6.91 -16.29 1.00
N ARG A 102 -6.10 -15.48 0.30
CA ARG A 102 -4.69 -15.32 0.61
C ARG A 102 -4.47 -14.68 1.98
N LEU A 103 -5.23 -13.64 2.32
CA LEU A 103 -5.13 -12.99 3.63
C LEU A 103 -5.55 -13.91 4.77
N ARG A 104 -6.56 -14.74 4.57
CA ARG A 104 -6.97 -15.80 5.50
C ARG A 104 -5.87 -16.85 5.66
N HIS A 105 -5.32 -17.33 4.54
CA HIS A 105 -4.21 -18.29 4.55
C HIS A 105 -3.00 -17.77 5.35
N TRP A 106 -2.73 -16.49 5.28
CA TRP A 106 -1.65 -15.87 6.06
C TRP A 106 -2.01 -15.57 7.51
N GLY A 107 -3.25 -15.77 7.92
CA GLY A 107 -3.73 -15.50 9.27
C GLY A 107 -3.92 -14.01 9.59
N PHE A 108 -4.19 -13.19 8.58
CA PHE A 108 -4.48 -11.76 8.76
C PHE A 108 -5.97 -11.45 8.81
N MET A 109 -6.80 -12.44 8.59
CA MET A 109 -8.25 -12.39 8.74
C MET A 109 -8.73 -13.68 9.38
N GLU A 110 -9.79 -13.59 10.15
CA GLU A 110 -10.45 -14.77 10.69
C GLU A 110 -11.02 -15.62 9.54
N THR A 111 -10.98 -16.93 9.72
CA THR A 111 -11.72 -17.88 8.89
C THR A 111 -13.11 -18.00 9.47
N ASP A 112 -14.11 -17.69 8.67
CA ASP A 112 -15.52 -17.91 9.02
C ASP A 112 -15.77 -19.36 9.36
#